data_387d5ac199b3efe89ef563147f1a4eb7
#
_entry.id   387d5ac199b3efe89ef563147f1a4eb7
#
_cell.length_a   1.000
_cell.length_b   1.000
_cell.length_c   1.000
_cell.angle_alpha   90.00
_cell.angle_beta   90.00
_cell.angle_gamma   90.00
#
_symmetry.space_group_name_H-M   'P 1'
#
loop_
_entity.id
_entity.type
_entity.pdbx_description
1 polymer ?
#
loop_
_entity_poly.entity_id
_entity_poly.type
_entity_poly.pdbx_seq_one_letter_code
_entity_poly.pdbx_strand_id
1 'polypeptide(L)'
;EMCIRDRSNREEHRPSGARQFWNAHWASLLTVVAFLVGFVIRIQWYAVPSMHALGTDGFDMTGGSDPWYMKRVVDYILAQNAHLVIDADRSYPLGGINPRPPLFSWSLAIGAMILQPFLGEDAVWWSMLALPAIYGALTILPVAAIARDHFGKAAGVIAAWLIAFMPAHVTHSTWGLADHDSFALLFLT
;
A
#
# COMPACT_ATOMS: atom_id res chain seq x y z
N GLU A 1 37.86 54.76 -22.57
CA GLU A 1 36.94 55.01 -21.44
C GLU A 1 35.56 54.40 -21.63
N MET A 2 35.43 53.21 -22.25
CA MET A 2 34.13 52.60 -22.51
C MET A 2 34.12 51.07 -22.16
N CYS A 3 34.74 50.71 -21.04
CA CYS A 3 34.83 49.30 -20.64
C CYS A 3 34.65 49.03 -19.14
N ILE A 4 34.15 49.97 -18.36
CA ILE A 4 34.02 49.81 -16.88
C ILE A 4 32.56 49.89 -16.39
N ARG A 5 31.55 50.03 -17.26
CA ARG A 5 30.16 50.29 -16.83
C ARG A 5 29.22 49.10 -16.82
N ASP A 6 29.72 47.88 -17.04
CA ASP A 6 28.82 46.69 -17.14
C ASP A 6 29.04 45.63 -16.04
N ARG A 7 29.72 45.96 -14.93
CA ARG A 7 29.94 45.04 -13.82
C ARG A 7 29.03 45.24 -12.60
N SER A 8 28.26 46.30 -12.56
CA SER A 8 27.49 46.62 -11.33
C SER A 8 26.02 46.20 -11.33
N ASN A 9 25.52 45.52 -12.40
CA ASN A 9 24.11 45.12 -12.48
C ASN A 9 23.87 43.59 -12.55
N ARG A 10 24.87 42.77 -12.23
CA ARG A 10 24.66 41.39 -11.91
C ARG A 10 24.71 41.17 -10.39
N GLU A 11 23.86 41.85 -9.66
CA GLU A 11 23.37 41.26 -8.43
C GLU A 11 22.57 40.03 -8.84
N GLU A 12 23.24 38.91 -8.93
CA GLU A 12 22.61 37.58 -9.06
C GLU A 12 21.55 37.51 -7.97
N HIS A 13 20.31 37.58 -8.40
CA HIS A 13 19.15 37.36 -7.55
C HIS A 13 19.25 35.92 -7.04
N ARG A 14 20.03 35.71 -5.96
CA ARG A 14 20.09 34.39 -5.29
C ARG A 14 18.68 34.07 -4.86
N PRO A 15 18.07 32.98 -5.40
CA PRO A 15 16.73 32.66 -5.02
C PRO A 15 16.68 32.47 -3.50
N SER A 16 15.62 32.95 -2.85
CA SER A 16 15.44 32.80 -1.41
C SER A 16 15.59 31.32 -1.02
N GLY A 17 16.10 31.03 0.18
CA GLY A 17 16.30 29.66 0.65
C GLY A 17 15.04 28.79 0.49
N ALA A 18 13.85 29.38 0.68
CA ALA A 18 12.58 28.72 0.45
C ALA A 18 12.37 28.28 -1.02
N ARG A 19 12.75 29.13 -1.99
CA ARG A 19 12.66 28.81 -3.41
C ARG A 19 13.66 27.74 -3.82
N GLN A 20 14.86 27.74 -3.24
CA GLN A 20 15.87 26.71 -3.46
C GLN A 20 15.40 25.35 -2.91
N PHE A 21 14.88 25.36 -1.68
CA PHE A 21 14.30 24.15 -1.06
C PHE A 21 13.14 23.60 -1.91
N TRP A 22 12.21 24.46 -2.33
CA TRP A 22 11.09 24.04 -3.17
C TRP A 22 11.57 23.43 -4.49
N ASN A 23 12.47 24.06 -5.21
CA ASN A 23 13.00 23.57 -6.48
C ASN A 23 13.70 22.21 -6.33
N ALA A 24 14.30 21.94 -5.17
CA ALA A 24 14.96 20.66 -4.88
C ALA A 24 13.94 19.55 -4.54
N HIS A 25 12.89 19.85 -3.77
CA HIS A 25 12.08 18.83 -3.09
C HIS A 25 10.61 18.74 -3.53
N TRP A 26 10.11 19.65 -4.38
CA TRP A 26 8.69 19.71 -4.76
C TRP A 26 8.14 18.36 -5.26
N ALA A 27 8.91 17.64 -6.09
CA ALA A 27 8.47 16.36 -6.65
C ALA A 27 8.34 15.28 -5.56
N SER A 28 9.31 15.21 -4.65
CA SER A 28 9.25 14.27 -3.52
C SER A 28 8.08 14.59 -2.58
N LEU A 29 7.85 15.87 -2.29
CA LEU A 29 6.71 16.30 -1.47
C LEU A 29 5.38 15.92 -2.11
N LEU A 30 5.19 16.19 -3.41
CA LEU A 30 3.96 15.82 -4.12
C LEU A 30 3.79 14.29 -4.23
N THR A 31 4.87 13.51 -4.34
CA THR A 31 4.81 12.05 -4.30
C THR A 31 4.38 11.55 -2.92
N VAL A 32 4.90 12.13 -1.83
CA VAL A 32 4.47 11.81 -0.46
C VAL A 32 2.99 12.16 -0.25
N VAL A 33 2.55 13.32 -0.75
CA VAL A 33 1.12 13.69 -0.69
C VAL A 33 0.27 12.69 -1.46
N ALA A 34 0.69 12.28 -2.68
CA ALA A 34 -0.01 11.25 -3.45
C ALA A 34 -0.09 9.91 -2.71
N PHE A 35 0.99 9.50 -2.03
CA PHE A 35 1.01 8.31 -1.18
C PHE A 35 -0.01 8.41 -0.04
N LEU A 36 -0.01 9.51 0.71
CA LEU A 36 -0.94 9.71 1.83
C LEU A 36 -2.40 9.76 1.36
N VAL A 37 -2.69 10.48 0.28
CA VAL A 37 -4.02 10.54 -0.31
C VAL A 37 -4.45 9.17 -0.82
N GLY A 38 -3.57 8.47 -1.53
CA GLY A 38 -3.82 7.11 -2.01
C GLY A 38 -4.08 6.11 -0.88
N PHE A 39 -3.40 6.24 0.25
CA PHE A 39 -3.64 5.44 1.45
C PHE A 39 -5.01 5.76 2.07
N VAL A 40 -5.35 7.04 2.24
CA VAL A 40 -6.66 7.47 2.78
C VAL A 40 -7.82 6.97 1.91
N ILE A 41 -7.70 7.05 0.58
CA ILE A 41 -8.71 6.55 -0.35
C ILE A 41 -8.95 5.04 -0.13
N ARG A 42 -7.90 4.26 0.06
CA ARG A 42 -8.00 2.80 0.28
C ARG A 42 -8.66 2.45 1.60
N ILE A 43 -8.48 3.26 2.63
CA ILE A 43 -9.15 3.07 3.92
C ILE A 43 -10.61 3.50 3.85
N GLN A 44 -10.91 4.70 3.32
CA GLN A 44 -12.26 5.29 3.37
C GLN A 44 -13.27 4.54 2.50
N TRP A 45 -12.81 3.88 1.42
CA TRP A 45 -13.74 3.24 0.49
C TRP A 45 -14.57 2.12 1.13
N TYR A 46 -14.02 1.41 2.11
CA TYR A 46 -14.67 0.25 2.73
C TYR A 46 -14.65 0.21 4.26
N ALA A 47 -13.70 0.88 4.92
CA ALA A 47 -13.53 0.75 6.37
C ALA A 47 -14.76 1.22 7.14
N VAL A 48 -15.40 2.30 6.73
CA VAL A 48 -16.54 2.86 7.42
C VAL A 48 -17.86 2.17 7.03
N PRO A 49 -18.17 1.92 5.74
CA PRO A 49 -19.41 1.23 5.36
C PRO A 49 -19.48 -0.22 5.84
N SER A 50 -18.39 -0.99 5.79
CA SER A 50 -18.41 -2.40 6.18
C SER A 50 -18.55 -2.58 7.69
N MET A 51 -17.93 -1.73 8.50
CA MET A 51 -18.07 -1.77 9.96
C MET A 51 -19.48 -1.36 10.42
N HIS A 52 -20.16 -0.46 9.69
CA HIS A 52 -21.50 0.01 10.04
C HIS A 52 -22.64 -0.83 9.42
N ALA A 53 -22.44 -1.41 8.25
CA ALA A 53 -23.49 -2.13 7.52
C ALA A 53 -23.94 -3.42 8.20
N LEU A 54 -23.09 -4.05 8.99
CA LEU A 54 -23.37 -5.32 9.65
C LEU A 54 -23.99 -5.19 11.05
N GLY A 55 -23.99 -3.98 11.61
CA GLY A 55 -24.52 -3.74 12.98
C GLY A 55 -23.87 -4.66 14.04
N THR A 56 -22.71 -5.19 13.73
CA THR A 56 -21.93 -6.07 14.59
C THR A 56 -20.70 -5.32 15.08
N ASP A 57 -20.36 -5.51 16.33
CA ASP A 57 -19.06 -5.07 16.88
C ASP A 57 -17.89 -5.89 16.28
N GLY A 58 -18.09 -6.51 15.13
CA GLY A 58 -17.19 -7.46 14.49
C GLY A 58 -16.47 -6.90 13.26
N PHE A 59 -15.35 -7.49 12.97
CA PHE A 59 -14.60 -7.25 11.77
C PHE A 59 -15.22 -7.96 10.56
N ASP A 60 -15.30 -7.28 9.41
CA ASP A 60 -15.70 -7.89 8.15
C ASP A 60 -14.64 -7.66 7.09
N MET A 61 -14.48 -8.64 6.20
CA MET A 61 -13.57 -8.59 5.08
C MET A 61 -14.35 -8.44 3.77
N THR A 62 -13.83 -7.59 2.89
CA THR A 62 -14.38 -7.36 1.56
C THR A 62 -13.80 -8.33 0.53
N GLY A 63 -14.48 -8.50 -0.61
CA GLY A 63 -13.93 -9.29 -1.73
C GLY A 63 -14.33 -10.76 -1.77
N GLY A 64 -15.41 -11.14 -1.09
CA GLY A 64 -15.98 -12.49 -1.19
C GLY A 64 -15.23 -13.54 -0.37
N SER A 65 -15.04 -14.74 -0.94
CA SER A 65 -14.47 -15.89 -0.22
C SER A 65 -12.95 -15.85 -0.04
N ASP A 66 -12.24 -15.11 -0.88
CA ASP A 66 -10.78 -15.16 -0.93
C ASP A 66 -10.09 -14.62 0.33
N PRO A 67 -10.49 -13.47 0.88
CA PRO A 67 -9.98 -12.98 2.15
C PRO A 67 -10.26 -13.92 3.33
N TRP A 68 -11.43 -14.57 3.34
CA TRP A 68 -11.78 -15.54 4.37
C TRP A 68 -10.92 -16.80 4.30
N TYR A 69 -10.66 -17.28 3.07
CA TYR A 69 -9.73 -18.39 2.89
C TYR A 69 -8.30 -17.99 3.30
N MET A 70 -7.88 -16.76 2.99
CA MET A 70 -6.59 -16.25 3.44
C MET A 70 -6.51 -16.21 4.98
N LYS A 71 -7.60 -15.79 5.66
CA LYS A 71 -7.65 -15.82 7.13
C LYS A 71 -7.41 -17.22 7.67
N ARG A 72 -8.06 -18.25 7.10
CA ARG A 72 -7.83 -19.65 7.48
C ARG A 72 -6.35 -20.03 7.34
N VAL A 73 -5.69 -19.63 6.26
CA VAL A 73 -4.26 -19.89 6.04
C VAL A 73 -3.41 -19.19 7.09
N VAL A 74 -3.72 -17.93 7.42
CA VAL A 74 -3.03 -17.15 8.45
C VAL A 74 -3.22 -17.76 9.84
N ASP A 75 -4.45 -18.13 10.20
CA ASP A 75 -4.76 -18.81 11.48
C ASP A 75 -3.95 -20.12 11.60
N TYR A 76 -3.86 -20.90 10.50
CA TYR A 76 -3.05 -22.11 10.48
C TYR A 76 -1.56 -21.82 10.68
N ILE A 77 -1.02 -20.79 10.03
CA ILE A 77 0.39 -20.38 10.20
C ILE A 77 0.66 -20.01 11.65
N LEU A 78 -0.23 -19.25 12.28
CA LEU A 78 -0.06 -18.81 13.66
C LEU A 78 -0.15 -19.99 14.65
N ALA A 79 -0.98 -20.99 14.36
CA ALA A 79 -1.18 -22.16 15.21
C ALA A 79 -0.07 -23.21 15.04
N GLN A 80 0.41 -23.44 13.81
CA GLN A 80 1.33 -24.53 13.47
C GLN A 80 2.75 -24.08 13.15
N ASN A 81 2.97 -22.78 13.06
CA ASN A 81 4.23 -22.18 12.57
C ASN A 81 4.70 -22.76 11.22
N ALA A 82 3.74 -23.11 10.36
CA ALA A 82 3.95 -23.72 9.06
C ALA A 82 2.90 -23.22 8.06
N HIS A 83 3.25 -23.18 6.77
CA HIS A 83 2.29 -22.84 5.73
C HIS A 83 1.32 -23.99 5.46
N LEU A 84 0.04 -23.66 5.30
CA LEU A 84 -1.00 -24.63 4.93
C LEU A 84 -0.80 -25.03 3.45
N VAL A 85 -0.19 -26.18 3.20
CA VAL A 85 0.08 -26.68 1.83
C VAL A 85 -1.09 -27.50 1.30
N ILE A 86 -1.59 -28.44 2.13
CA ILE A 86 -2.73 -29.29 1.82
C ILE A 86 -3.85 -28.94 2.79
N ASP A 87 -4.98 -28.52 2.26
CA ASP A 87 -6.18 -28.22 3.04
C ASP A 87 -7.20 -29.35 2.87
N ALA A 88 -7.46 -30.06 3.95
CA ALA A 88 -8.40 -31.21 3.96
C ALA A 88 -9.86 -30.77 3.71
N ASP A 89 -10.21 -29.53 4.05
CA ASP A 89 -11.58 -29.02 3.90
C ASP A 89 -11.83 -28.42 2.50
N ARG A 90 -10.77 -28.20 1.74
CA ARG A 90 -10.87 -27.74 0.37
C ARG A 90 -11.19 -28.94 -0.54
N SER A 91 -12.22 -28.77 -1.39
CA SER A 91 -12.65 -29.87 -2.30
C SER A 91 -12.97 -31.15 -1.57
N TYR A 92 -13.69 -31.04 -0.43
CA TYR A 92 -14.12 -32.21 0.37
C TYR A 92 -14.82 -33.29 -0.49
N PRO A 93 -14.58 -34.59 -0.25
CA PRO A 93 -13.78 -35.16 0.84
C PRO A 93 -12.29 -35.39 0.52
N LEU A 94 -11.82 -35.08 -0.67
CA LEU A 94 -10.47 -35.42 -1.14
C LEU A 94 -9.38 -34.49 -0.61
N GLY A 95 -9.75 -33.29 -0.15
CA GLY A 95 -8.79 -32.25 0.15
C GLY A 95 -8.24 -31.58 -1.11
N GLY A 96 -7.47 -30.51 -0.96
CA GLY A 96 -6.86 -29.80 -2.08
C GLY A 96 -5.59 -29.07 -1.73
N ILE A 97 -4.75 -28.85 -2.73
CA ILE A 97 -3.55 -28.02 -2.57
C ILE A 97 -3.97 -26.55 -2.41
N ASN A 98 -3.38 -25.87 -1.45
CA ASN A 98 -3.55 -24.44 -1.30
C ASN A 98 -2.84 -23.71 -2.47
N PRO A 99 -3.57 -22.98 -3.33
CA PRO A 99 -2.97 -22.28 -4.47
C PRO A 99 -2.34 -20.93 -4.08
N ARG A 100 -2.49 -20.49 -2.83
CA ARG A 100 -2.08 -19.16 -2.39
C ARG A 100 -0.56 -19.10 -2.18
N PRO A 101 0.11 -18.05 -2.70
CA PRO A 101 1.54 -17.88 -2.50
C PRO A 101 1.88 -17.73 -1.01
N PRO A 102 2.91 -18.44 -0.50
CA PRO A 102 3.20 -18.43 0.93
C PRO A 102 3.64 -17.06 1.45
N LEU A 103 4.36 -16.29 0.67
CA LEU A 103 4.96 -15.03 1.11
C LEU A 103 3.91 -14.01 1.57
N PHE A 104 2.81 -13.89 0.86
CA PHE A 104 1.72 -12.99 1.27
C PHE A 104 1.07 -13.45 2.58
N SER A 105 0.73 -14.74 2.70
CA SER A 105 0.14 -15.29 3.92
C SER A 105 1.06 -15.10 5.13
N TRP A 106 2.37 -15.33 4.96
CA TRP A 106 3.36 -15.08 6.01
C TRP A 106 3.49 -13.60 6.35
N SER A 107 3.39 -12.69 5.38
CA SER A 107 3.44 -11.25 5.66
C SER A 107 2.27 -10.82 6.56
N LEU A 108 1.08 -11.37 6.32
CA LEU A 108 -0.10 -11.14 7.17
C LEU A 108 0.08 -11.75 8.57
N ALA A 109 0.60 -12.98 8.66
CA ALA A 109 0.87 -13.63 9.94
C ALA A 109 1.91 -12.87 10.77
N ILE A 110 3.00 -12.42 10.15
CA ILE A 110 4.03 -11.59 10.79
C ILE A 110 3.43 -10.26 11.26
N GLY A 111 2.60 -9.61 10.43
CA GLY A 111 1.87 -8.42 10.82
C GLY A 111 1.01 -8.64 12.06
N ALA A 112 0.28 -9.77 12.12
CA ALA A 112 -0.50 -10.16 13.29
C ALA A 112 0.39 -10.39 14.53
N MET A 113 1.51 -11.10 14.39
CA MET A 113 2.46 -11.32 15.49
C MET A 113 3.02 -9.99 16.06
N ILE A 114 3.33 -9.01 15.19
CA ILE A 114 3.80 -7.70 15.60
C ILE A 114 2.72 -6.92 16.36
N LEU A 115 1.47 -7.02 15.92
CA LEU A 115 0.34 -6.32 16.52
C LEU A 115 -0.21 -6.98 17.78
N GLN A 116 0.03 -8.29 17.98
CA GLN A 116 -0.52 -9.08 19.07
C GLN A 116 -0.24 -8.50 20.48
N PRO A 117 0.95 -7.95 20.80
CA PRO A 117 1.20 -7.35 22.11
C PRO A 117 0.31 -6.14 22.43
N PHE A 118 -0.22 -5.48 21.40
CA PHE A 118 -1.02 -4.24 21.54
C PHE A 118 -2.52 -4.48 21.38
N LEU A 119 -2.93 -5.45 20.57
CA LEU A 119 -4.30 -5.66 20.13
C LEU A 119 -4.87 -7.04 20.55
N GLY A 120 -4.05 -7.88 21.16
CA GLY A 120 -4.50 -9.22 21.60
C GLY A 120 -5.05 -10.07 20.45
N GLU A 121 -6.25 -10.63 20.64
CA GLU A 121 -6.92 -11.50 19.67
C GLU A 121 -7.32 -10.77 18.37
N ASP A 122 -7.49 -9.46 18.42
CA ASP A 122 -7.86 -8.64 17.26
C ASP A 122 -6.69 -8.40 16.30
N ALA A 123 -5.48 -8.74 16.68
CA ALA A 123 -4.26 -8.51 15.88
C ALA A 123 -4.33 -9.14 14.48
N VAL A 124 -4.92 -10.33 14.36
CA VAL A 124 -5.09 -11.02 13.07
C VAL A 124 -6.01 -10.22 12.16
N TRP A 125 -7.14 -9.74 12.70
CA TRP A 125 -8.09 -8.94 11.95
C TRP A 125 -7.46 -7.64 11.45
N TRP A 126 -6.79 -6.91 12.33
CA TRP A 126 -6.12 -5.66 11.97
C TRP A 126 -5.04 -5.86 10.91
N SER A 127 -4.26 -6.93 11.01
CA SER A 127 -3.27 -7.28 9.99
C SER A 127 -3.92 -7.51 8.64
N MET A 128 -4.99 -8.31 8.59
CA MET A 128 -5.70 -8.65 7.36
C MET A 128 -6.46 -7.48 6.75
N LEU A 129 -6.95 -6.56 7.57
CA LEU A 129 -7.66 -5.38 7.11
C LEU A 129 -6.70 -4.30 6.57
N ALA A 130 -5.61 -4.04 7.29
CA ALA A 130 -4.74 -2.89 7.02
C ALA A 130 -3.66 -3.15 5.97
N LEU A 131 -3.02 -4.34 6.00
CA LEU A 131 -1.85 -4.59 5.13
C LEU A 131 -2.14 -4.50 3.64
N PRO A 132 -3.28 -4.95 3.08
CA PRO A 132 -3.57 -4.76 1.66
C PRO A 132 -3.59 -3.28 1.25
N ALA A 133 -4.19 -2.41 2.08
CA ALA A 133 -4.21 -0.97 1.84
C ALA A 133 -2.81 -0.34 1.93
N ILE A 134 -1.99 -0.81 2.86
CA ILE A 134 -0.59 -0.39 3.01
C ILE A 134 0.22 -0.80 1.78
N TYR A 135 0.14 -2.06 1.33
CA TYR A 135 0.86 -2.53 0.15
C TYR A 135 0.45 -1.79 -1.11
N GLY A 136 -0.87 -1.57 -1.30
CA GLY A 136 -1.36 -0.81 -2.42
C GLY A 136 -0.93 0.66 -2.41
N ALA A 137 -0.84 1.29 -1.25
CA ALA A 137 -0.29 2.64 -1.14
C ALA A 137 1.23 2.65 -1.40
N LEU A 138 1.97 1.67 -0.85
CA LEU A 138 3.41 1.56 -1.05
C LEU A 138 3.79 1.40 -2.53
N THR A 139 2.95 0.77 -3.36
CA THR A 139 3.19 0.62 -4.81
C THR A 139 3.34 1.98 -5.53
N ILE A 140 2.76 3.05 -4.98
CA ILE A 140 2.88 4.40 -5.54
C ILE A 140 4.35 4.85 -5.58
N LEU A 141 5.15 4.48 -4.59
CA LEU A 141 6.54 4.94 -4.46
C LEU A 141 7.47 4.38 -5.55
N PRO A 142 7.56 3.06 -5.79
CA PRO A 142 8.40 2.53 -6.85
C PRO A 142 7.91 2.95 -8.25
N VAL A 143 6.61 2.99 -8.49
CA VAL A 143 6.07 3.50 -9.77
C VAL A 143 6.51 4.94 -10.03
N ALA A 144 6.41 5.80 -9.02
CA ALA A 144 6.87 7.19 -9.13
C ALA A 144 8.39 7.27 -9.34
N ALA A 145 9.17 6.42 -8.67
CA ALA A 145 10.62 6.37 -8.82
C ALA A 145 11.02 5.97 -10.24
N ILE A 146 10.45 4.88 -10.77
CA ILE A 146 10.71 4.41 -12.14
C ILE A 146 10.35 5.50 -13.16
N ALA A 147 9.15 6.08 -13.05
CA ALA A 147 8.72 7.13 -13.97
C ALA A 147 9.63 8.37 -13.89
N ARG A 148 10.08 8.74 -12.67
CA ARG A 148 11.01 9.85 -12.48
C ARG A 148 12.37 9.58 -13.11
N ASP A 149 12.90 8.39 -12.97
CA ASP A 149 14.24 8.04 -13.43
C ASP A 149 14.30 7.96 -14.96
N HIS A 150 13.21 7.52 -15.62
CA HIS A 150 13.13 7.43 -17.08
C HIS A 150 12.64 8.71 -17.77
N PHE A 151 11.72 9.46 -17.16
CA PHE A 151 11.01 10.55 -17.82
C PHE A 151 11.08 11.87 -17.06
N GLY A 152 11.79 11.92 -15.92
CA GLY A 152 12.01 13.11 -15.12
C GLY A 152 10.98 13.36 -14.02
N LYS A 153 11.26 14.38 -13.18
CA LYS A 153 10.53 14.65 -11.94
C LYS A 153 9.01 14.81 -12.13
N ALA A 154 8.58 15.51 -13.18
CA ALA A 154 7.16 15.72 -13.44
C ALA A 154 6.42 14.41 -13.76
N ALA A 155 7.03 13.55 -14.58
CA ALA A 155 6.47 12.25 -14.90
C ALA A 155 6.32 11.35 -13.66
N GLY A 156 7.31 11.38 -12.75
CA GLY A 156 7.21 10.66 -11.47
C GLY A 156 6.02 11.12 -10.63
N VAL A 157 5.77 12.41 -10.53
CA VAL A 157 4.61 12.96 -9.81
C VAL A 157 3.31 12.54 -10.49
N ILE A 158 3.20 12.67 -11.82
CA ILE A 158 2.00 12.26 -12.56
C ILE A 158 1.73 10.76 -12.35
N ALA A 159 2.74 9.91 -12.45
CA ALA A 159 2.61 8.47 -12.23
C ALA A 159 2.14 8.14 -10.81
N ALA A 160 2.67 8.84 -9.78
CA ALA A 160 2.22 8.70 -8.39
C ALA A 160 0.72 8.97 -8.26
N TRP A 161 0.23 10.08 -8.82
CA TRP A 161 -1.18 10.45 -8.76
C TRP A 161 -2.06 9.51 -9.57
N LEU A 162 -1.61 9.05 -10.74
CA LEU A 162 -2.35 8.06 -11.54
C LEU A 162 -2.56 6.76 -10.75
N ILE A 163 -1.54 6.20 -10.12
CA ILE A 163 -1.66 4.98 -9.29
C ILE A 163 -2.50 5.24 -8.04
N ALA A 164 -2.37 6.43 -7.42
CA ALA A 164 -3.16 6.77 -6.24
C ALA A 164 -4.67 6.72 -6.51
N PHE A 165 -5.11 7.13 -7.71
CA PHE A 165 -6.51 7.21 -8.11
C PHE A 165 -6.97 6.11 -9.08
N MET A 166 -6.07 5.26 -9.60
CA MET A 166 -6.43 4.22 -10.57
C MET A 166 -7.48 3.26 -9.99
N PRO A 167 -8.71 3.21 -10.52
CA PRO A 167 -9.79 2.43 -9.90
C PRO A 167 -9.44 0.95 -9.78
N ALA A 168 -8.88 0.34 -10.82
CA ALA A 168 -8.47 -1.06 -10.81
C ALA A 168 -7.45 -1.37 -9.69
N HIS A 169 -6.47 -0.48 -9.49
CA HIS A 169 -5.49 -0.65 -8.43
C HIS A 169 -6.09 -0.41 -7.04
N VAL A 170 -6.95 0.60 -6.90
CA VAL A 170 -7.62 0.93 -5.64
C VAL A 170 -8.53 -0.23 -5.21
N THR A 171 -9.37 -0.76 -6.11
CA THR A 171 -10.31 -1.86 -5.79
C THR A 171 -9.61 -3.16 -5.37
N HIS A 172 -8.41 -3.43 -5.90
CA HIS A 172 -7.61 -4.60 -5.52
C HIS A 172 -6.65 -4.39 -4.34
N SER A 173 -6.72 -3.23 -3.69
CA SER A 173 -5.88 -2.87 -2.55
C SER A 173 -6.63 -2.09 -1.47
N THR A 174 -7.94 -2.31 -1.36
CA THR A 174 -8.76 -1.66 -0.34
C THR A 174 -8.59 -2.31 1.02
N TRP A 175 -8.95 -1.56 2.05
CA TRP A 175 -9.06 -2.05 3.41
C TRP A 175 -9.98 -3.26 3.49
N GLY A 176 -9.50 -4.35 4.07
CA GLY A 176 -10.27 -5.58 4.21
C GLY A 176 -10.22 -6.54 3.02
N LEU A 177 -9.59 -6.17 1.91
CA LEU A 177 -9.37 -7.07 0.79
C LEU A 177 -8.03 -7.82 0.98
N ALA A 178 -8.02 -8.83 1.83
CA ALA A 178 -6.84 -9.65 2.08
C ALA A 178 -6.61 -10.65 0.93
N ASP A 179 -6.40 -10.11 -0.27
CA ASP A 179 -5.95 -10.85 -1.44
C ASP A 179 -4.52 -10.46 -1.82
N HIS A 180 -3.82 -11.35 -2.50
CA HIS A 180 -2.39 -11.21 -2.80
C HIS A 180 -2.07 -10.17 -3.88
N ASP A 181 -3.07 -9.63 -4.57
CA ASP A 181 -2.88 -8.71 -5.71
C ASP A 181 -2.09 -7.46 -5.35
N SER A 182 -2.44 -6.79 -4.25
CA SER A 182 -1.74 -5.58 -3.81
C SER A 182 -0.29 -5.84 -3.45
N PHE A 183 -0.02 -6.99 -2.83
CA PHE A 183 1.32 -7.44 -2.47
C PHE A 183 2.13 -7.80 -3.72
N ALA A 184 1.54 -8.57 -4.64
CA ALA A 184 2.19 -8.95 -5.89
C ALA A 184 2.58 -7.73 -6.72
N LEU A 185 1.68 -6.75 -6.87
CA LEU A 185 1.94 -5.52 -7.61
C LEU A 185 3.09 -4.71 -6.99
N LEU A 186 3.18 -4.63 -5.66
CA LEU A 186 4.27 -3.94 -4.99
C LEU A 186 5.65 -4.52 -5.33
N PHE A 187 5.76 -5.86 -5.47
CA PHE A 187 7.03 -6.53 -5.76
C PHE A 187 7.32 -6.72 -7.25
N LEU A 188 6.31 -6.53 -8.12
CA LEU A 188 6.48 -6.60 -9.57
C LEU A 188 6.82 -5.23 -10.18
N THR A 189 6.67 -4.14 -9.44
CA THR A 189 7.05 -2.78 -9.84
C THR A 189 8.43 -2.41 -9.33
#